data_e33d81752c4def07b776914a2cb0e97b
#
_entry.id   e33d81752c4def07b776914a2cb0e97b
#
_cell.length_a   1.000
_cell.length_b   1.000
_cell.length_c   1.000
_cell.angle_alpha   90.00
_cell.angle_beta   90.00
_cell.angle_gamma   90.00
#
_symmetry.space_group_name_H-M   'P 1'
#
loop_
_entity.id
_entity.type
_entity.pdbx_description
1 polymer ?
#
loop_
_entity_poly.entity_id
_entity_poly.type
_entity_poly.pdbx_seq_one_letter_code
_entity_poly.pdbx_strand_id
1 'polypeptide(L)'
;MSNAAAASAGRGRLFDDPQQVEAGRVGLVFGSHDRYQGRENLYFRYRIDAAEALWKAGKLRGLIVSGDNSRIDYNEPETMRRALIGRGIPADRIVCDYAGLRTLDSVVRAKEVFGVTTVTLISQRFQNERAAFLARANGMTVGGLNARDVEGRGGLKTKVREAGARVKMWLDVHALKTRPKHLGKPVSLPDWD
;
A
#
# COMPACT_ATOMS: atom_id res chain seq x y z
N MET A 1 9.28 -18.10 11.64
CA MET A 1 9.70 -18.03 10.22
C MET A 1 8.98 -16.87 9.48
N SER A 2 7.66 -16.76 9.44
CA SER A 2 6.93 -15.71 8.70
C SER A 2 7.25 -14.26 9.11
N ASN A 3 7.41 -14.00 10.41
CA ASN A 3 7.79 -12.66 10.92
C ASN A 3 9.20 -12.26 10.48
N ALA A 4 10.16 -13.17 10.55
CA ALA A 4 11.53 -12.92 10.12
C ALA A 4 11.62 -12.69 8.59
N ALA A 5 10.84 -13.43 7.80
CA ALA A 5 10.77 -13.27 6.36
C ALA A 5 10.22 -11.88 5.95
N ALA A 6 9.12 -11.44 6.59
CA ALA A 6 8.54 -10.12 6.33
C ALA A 6 9.51 -9.00 6.73
N ALA A 7 10.08 -9.06 7.94
CA ALA A 7 11.04 -8.06 8.40
C ALA A 7 12.32 -8.01 7.52
N SER A 8 12.82 -9.16 7.10
CA SER A 8 13.97 -9.25 6.19
C SER A 8 13.67 -8.65 4.81
N ALA A 9 12.47 -8.84 4.31
CA ALA A 9 12.07 -8.28 3.02
C ALA A 9 12.08 -6.74 2.99
N GLY A 10 11.76 -6.12 4.14
CA GLY A 10 11.76 -4.66 4.30
C GLY A 10 13.10 -4.04 4.65
N ARG A 11 14.08 -4.84 5.11
CA ARG A 11 15.36 -4.33 5.61
C ARG A 11 16.15 -3.60 4.52
N GLY A 12 16.57 -2.35 4.81
CA GLY A 12 17.30 -1.49 3.89
C GLY A 12 16.48 -0.98 2.70
N ARG A 13 15.14 -1.12 2.74
CA ARG A 13 14.20 -0.70 1.68
C ARG A 13 13.04 0.11 2.18
N LEU A 14 12.68 -0.06 3.47
CA LEU A 14 11.60 0.68 4.11
C LEU A 14 12.20 1.71 5.06
N PHE A 15 11.84 2.95 4.85
CA PHE A 15 12.39 4.11 5.54
C PHE A 15 11.30 4.83 6.33
N ASP A 16 11.70 5.60 7.32
CA ASP A 16 10.82 6.47 8.10
C ASP A 16 10.98 7.95 7.68
N ASP A 17 12.00 8.25 6.88
CA ASP A 17 12.30 9.56 6.30
C ASP A 17 12.07 9.53 4.78
N PRO A 18 11.20 10.42 4.24
CA PRO A 18 10.95 10.50 2.80
C PRO A 18 12.21 10.76 1.96
N GLN A 19 13.21 11.45 2.51
CA GLN A 19 14.44 11.77 1.78
C GLN A 19 15.27 10.52 1.44
N GLN A 20 15.18 9.49 2.24
CA GLN A 20 15.90 8.22 2.05
C GLN A 20 15.24 7.32 0.98
N VAL A 21 14.00 7.63 0.58
CA VAL A 21 13.30 6.87 -0.46
C VAL A 21 13.83 7.28 -1.83
N GLU A 22 14.07 6.28 -2.68
CA GLU A 22 14.52 6.50 -4.05
C GLU A 22 13.45 7.21 -4.88
N ALA A 23 13.87 8.18 -5.70
CA ALA A 23 12.97 9.00 -6.51
C ALA A 23 12.51 8.28 -7.80
N GLY A 24 11.50 8.85 -8.47
CA GLY A 24 11.04 8.45 -9.80
C GLY A 24 10.21 7.17 -9.84
N ARG A 25 9.62 6.76 -8.72
CA ARG A 25 8.82 5.54 -8.62
C ARG A 25 7.32 5.81 -8.55
N VAL A 26 6.53 4.78 -8.84
CA VAL A 26 5.09 4.79 -8.58
C VAL A 26 4.84 4.41 -7.13
N GLY A 27 4.07 5.25 -6.41
CA GLY A 27 3.65 4.97 -5.05
C GLY A 27 2.42 4.06 -5.02
N LEU A 28 2.43 3.04 -4.16
CA LEU A 28 1.26 2.20 -3.87
C LEU A 28 0.78 2.48 -2.46
N VAL A 29 -0.36 3.18 -2.34
CA VAL A 29 -1.02 3.47 -1.07
C VAL A 29 -2.08 2.40 -0.79
N PHE A 30 -1.96 1.74 0.36
CA PHE A 30 -2.92 0.70 0.74
C PHE A 30 -4.16 1.28 1.41
N GLY A 31 -5.32 0.73 1.06
CA GLY A 31 -6.61 1.11 1.56
C GLY A 31 -6.80 0.99 3.08
N SER A 32 -7.61 1.86 3.59
CA SER A 32 -8.10 1.88 4.97
C SER A 32 -9.32 2.77 5.01
N HIS A 33 -10.33 2.42 5.80
CA HIS A 33 -11.48 3.32 6.02
C HIS A 33 -11.00 4.65 6.59
N ASP A 34 -11.57 5.76 6.10
CA ASP A 34 -11.29 7.13 6.60
C ASP A 34 -11.85 7.38 7.98
N ARG A 35 -12.91 6.64 8.37
CA ARG A 35 -13.56 6.73 9.68
C ARG A 35 -13.68 5.36 10.35
N TYR A 36 -13.56 5.36 11.66
CA TYR A 36 -13.82 4.20 12.51
C TYR A 36 -14.67 4.62 13.70
N GLN A 37 -15.87 4.04 13.87
CA GLN A 37 -16.83 4.40 14.92
C GLN A 37 -17.14 5.92 14.96
N GLY A 38 -17.36 6.53 13.80
CA GLY A 38 -17.67 7.96 13.67
C GLY A 38 -16.47 8.92 13.86
N ARG A 39 -15.30 8.41 14.24
CA ARG A 39 -14.08 9.20 14.44
C ARG A 39 -13.13 9.04 13.24
N GLU A 40 -12.25 10.03 13.06
CA GLU A 40 -11.18 9.94 12.08
C GLU A 40 -10.31 8.69 12.32
N ASN A 41 -10.04 7.96 11.27
CA ASN A 41 -9.13 6.81 11.34
C ASN A 41 -7.68 7.27 11.13
N LEU A 42 -6.89 7.24 12.17
CA LEU A 42 -5.49 7.68 12.14
C LEU A 42 -4.63 6.81 11.18
N TYR A 43 -4.97 5.55 10.95
CA TYR A 43 -4.27 4.74 9.93
C TYR A 43 -4.45 5.32 8.54
N PHE A 44 -5.65 5.74 8.18
CA PHE A 44 -5.94 6.42 6.92
C PHE A 44 -5.16 7.73 6.84
N ARG A 45 -5.35 8.61 7.81
CA ARG A 45 -4.72 9.93 7.83
C ARG A 45 -3.20 9.85 7.67
N TYR A 46 -2.53 9.00 8.44
CA TYR A 46 -1.07 8.89 8.39
C TYR A 46 -0.56 8.30 7.08
N ARG A 47 -1.33 7.50 6.35
CA ARG A 47 -0.98 7.05 4.99
C ARG A 47 -1.07 8.19 3.99
N ILE A 48 -2.12 9.02 4.09
CA ILE A 48 -2.25 10.24 3.26
C ILE A 48 -1.11 11.21 3.54
N ASP A 49 -0.77 11.44 4.81
CA ASP A 49 0.35 12.28 5.21
C ASP A 49 1.69 11.76 4.65
N ALA A 50 1.93 10.46 4.69
CA ALA A 50 3.14 9.83 4.14
C ALA A 50 3.22 9.95 2.60
N ALA A 51 2.09 9.76 1.91
CA ALA A 51 2.02 9.93 0.46
C ALA A 51 2.28 11.39 0.05
N GLU A 52 1.70 12.35 0.77
CA GLU A 52 1.94 13.78 0.59
C GLU A 52 3.42 14.13 0.82
N ALA A 53 4.04 13.60 1.88
CA ALA A 53 5.45 13.84 2.18
C ALA A 53 6.38 13.35 1.05
N LEU A 54 6.13 12.16 0.50
CA LEU A 54 6.87 11.64 -0.65
C LEU A 54 6.66 12.47 -1.92
N TRP A 55 5.42 12.93 -2.15
CA TRP A 55 5.10 13.79 -3.28
C TRP A 55 5.85 15.12 -3.20
N LYS A 56 5.78 15.79 -2.06
CA LYS A 56 6.50 17.07 -1.81
C LYS A 56 8.01 16.93 -1.89
N ALA A 57 8.54 15.76 -1.54
CA ALA A 57 9.98 15.45 -1.66
C ALA A 57 10.40 15.08 -3.09
N GLY A 58 9.48 15.09 -4.08
CA GLY A 58 9.79 14.76 -5.48
C GLY A 58 10.16 13.27 -5.69
N LYS A 59 9.70 12.39 -4.80
CA LYS A 59 10.05 10.96 -4.86
C LYS A 59 9.12 10.12 -5.73
N LEU A 60 7.94 10.65 -6.07
CA LEU A 60 6.91 9.93 -6.80
C LEU A 60 6.62 10.58 -8.15
N ARG A 61 6.42 9.77 -9.19
CA ARG A 61 5.88 10.18 -10.48
C ARG A 61 4.35 10.18 -10.48
N GLY A 62 3.75 9.27 -9.73
CA GLY A 62 2.32 9.13 -9.56
C GLY A 62 1.99 8.10 -8.49
N LEU A 63 0.72 7.92 -8.22
CA LEU A 63 0.18 7.10 -7.14
C LEU A 63 -0.88 6.13 -7.64
N ILE A 64 -0.80 4.89 -7.19
CA ILE A 64 -1.93 3.94 -7.21
C ILE A 64 -2.49 3.89 -5.79
N VAL A 65 -3.78 4.22 -5.64
CA VAL A 65 -4.51 4.07 -4.39
C VAL A 65 -5.34 2.78 -4.49
N SER A 66 -4.95 1.78 -3.72
CA SER A 66 -5.52 0.43 -3.84
C SER A 66 -6.30 0.05 -2.59
N GLY A 67 -7.57 -0.26 -2.76
CA GLY A 67 -8.46 -0.57 -1.66
C GLY A 67 -9.70 -1.36 -2.07
N ASP A 68 -10.58 -1.56 -1.09
CA ASP A 68 -11.84 -2.28 -1.24
C ASP A 68 -12.94 -1.35 -1.77
N ASN A 69 -13.63 -1.80 -2.81
CA ASN A 69 -14.84 -1.17 -3.37
C ASN A 69 -16.01 -2.17 -3.41
N SER A 70 -15.99 -3.19 -2.57
CA SER A 70 -17.06 -4.20 -2.53
C SER A 70 -18.36 -3.72 -1.85
N ARG A 71 -18.33 -2.56 -1.19
CA ARG A 71 -19.47 -1.98 -0.50
C ARG A 71 -20.09 -0.87 -1.34
N ILE A 72 -21.43 -0.84 -1.38
CA ILE A 72 -22.20 0.17 -2.14
C ILE A 72 -22.06 1.57 -1.53
N ASP A 73 -21.93 1.63 -0.20
CA ASP A 73 -21.92 2.88 0.59
C ASP A 73 -20.53 3.47 0.81
N TYR A 74 -19.45 2.75 0.39
CA TYR A 74 -18.09 3.20 0.65
C TYR A 74 -17.06 2.70 -0.38
N ASN A 75 -16.33 3.65 -0.95
CA ASN A 75 -15.29 3.41 -1.96
C ASN A 75 -13.94 3.91 -1.41
N GLU A 76 -13.10 2.96 -0.91
CA GLU A 76 -11.80 3.32 -0.31
C GLU A 76 -10.87 4.04 -1.28
N PRO A 77 -10.63 3.55 -2.51
CA PRO A 77 -9.74 4.22 -3.45
C PRO A 77 -10.17 5.64 -3.77
N GLU A 78 -11.46 5.88 -4.01
CA GLU A 78 -11.95 7.21 -4.32
C GLU A 78 -11.88 8.16 -3.12
N THR A 79 -12.06 7.65 -1.91
CA THR A 79 -11.89 8.44 -0.67
C THR A 79 -10.42 8.85 -0.49
N MET A 80 -9.47 7.92 -0.73
CA MET A 80 -8.04 8.24 -0.71
C MET A 80 -7.67 9.25 -1.81
N ARG A 81 -8.18 9.05 -3.04
CA ARG A 81 -7.93 9.97 -4.16
C ARG A 81 -8.36 11.39 -3.83
N ARG A 82 -9.59 11.58 -3.32
CA ARG A 82 -10.07 12.90 -2.89
C ARG A 82 -9.22 13.52 -1.79
N ALA A 83 -8.80 12.73 -0.81
CA ALA A 83 -7.94 13.20 0.27
C ALA A 83 -6.56 13.67 -0.26
N LEU A 84 -5.96 12.96 -1.19
CA LEU A 84 -4.67 13.30 -1.80
C LEU A 84 -4.76 14.53 -2.70
N ILE A 85 -5.84 14.67 -3.47
CA ILE A 85 -6.12 15.90 -4.25
C ILE A 85 -6.25 17.10 -3.31
N GLY A 86 -6.94 16.95 -2.18
CA GLY A 86 -7.04 17.99 -1.14
C GLY A 86 -5.70 18.38 -0.49
N ARG A 87 -4.67 17.53 -0.63
CA ARG A 87 -3.27 17.78 -0.22
C ARG A 87 -2.39 18.35 -1.36
N GLY A 88 -3.00 18.68 -2.52
CA GLY A 88 -2.31 19.31 -3.65
C GLY A 88 -1.64 18.33 -4.61
N ILE A 89 -1.93 17.04 -4.56
CA ILE A 89 -1.47 16.08 -5.57
C ILE A 89 -2.40 16.15 -6.78
N PRO A 90 -1.89 16.37 -8.00
CA PRO A 90 -2.73 16.48 -9.18
C PRO A 90 -3.57 15.22 -9.44
N ALA A 91 -4.80 15.40 -9.88
CA ALA A 91 -5.76 14.31 -10.06
C ALA A 91 -5.33 13.29 -11.13
N ASP A 92 -4.60 13.73 -12.13
CA ASP A 92 -4.00 12.92 -13.22
C ASP A 92 -2.78 12.11 -12.78
N ARG A 93 -2.23 12.41 -11.60
CA ARG A 93 -1.16 11.65 -10.96
C ARG A 93 -1.64 10.57 -10.00
N ILE A 94 -2.97 10.35 -9.91
CA ILE A 94 -3.58 9.37 -8.99
C ILE A 94 -4.50 8.42 -9.76
N VAL A 95 -4.17 7.13 -9.75
CA VAL A 95 -4.99 6.05 -10.32
C VAL A 95 -5.61 5.21 -9.20
N CYS A 96 -6.90 4.89 -9.33
CA CYS A 96 -7.62 4.06 -8.38
C CYS A 96 -7.58 2.59 -8.77
N ASP A 97 -7.21 1.74 -7.83
CA ASP A 97 -7.36 0.29 -7.90
C ASP A 97 -8.51 -0.15 -6.97
N TYR A 98 -9.64 -0.54 -7.57
CA TYR A 98 -10.88 -0.85 -6.87
C TYR A 98 -11.00 -2.31 -6.41
N ALA A 99 -9.98 -3.13 -6.62
CA ALA A 99 -9.98 -4.54 -6.27
C ALA A 99 -8.82 -4.96 -5.35
N GLY A 100 -8.26 -4.01 -4.61
CA GLY A 100 -7.23 -4.22 -3.60
C GLY A 100 -7.78 -4.73 -2.27
N LEU A 101 -8.49 -5.87 -2.29
CA LEU A 101 -9.18 -6.41 -1.11
C LEU A 101 -8.21 -6.90 -0.02
N ARG A 102 -7.03 -7.35 -0.41
CA ARG A 102 -5.95 -7.82 0.47
C ARG A 102 -4.62 -7.24 -0.01
N THR A 103 -3.63 -7.20 0.85
CA THR A 103 -2.27 -6.76 0.48
C THR A 103 -1.70 -7.53 -0.71
N LEU A 104 -1.98 -8.85 -0.81
CA LEU A 104 -1.61 -9.66 -1.97
C LEU A 104 -2.26 -9.13 -3.25
N ASP A 105 -3.56 -8.85 -3.20
CA ASP A 105 -4.30 -8.38 -4.37
C ASP A 105 -3.74 -7.04 -4.85
N SER A 106 -3.54 -6.08 -3.95
CA SER A 106 -2.95 -4.76 -4.28
C SER A 106 -1.57 -4.88 -4.95
N VAL A 107 -0.69 -5.72 -4.39
CA VAL A 107 0.68 -5.90 -4.89
C VAL A 107 0.70 -6.57 -6.26
N VAL A 108 -0.03 -7.69 -6.42
CA VAL A 108 -0.05 -8.41 -7.69
C VAL A 108 -0.73 -7.58 -8.78
N ARG A 109 -1.81 -6.86 -8.44
CA ARG A 109 -2.49 -5.98 -9.38
C ARG A 109 -1.63 -4.77 -9.78
N ALA A 110 -0.85 -4.20 -8.85
CA ALA A 110 0.11 -3.15 -9.21
C ALA A 110 1.07 -3.61 -10.33
N LYS A 111 1.51 -4.86 -10.29
CA LYS A 111 2.37 -5.44 -11.34
C LYS A 111 1.59 -5.85 -12.58
N GLU A 112 0.59 -6.72 -12.44
CA GLU A 112 -0.02 -7.42 -13.58
C GLU A 112 -1.13 -6.62 -14.27
N VAL A 113 -1.78 -5.71 -13.54
CA VAL A 113 -2.83 -4.85 -14.10
C VAL A 113 -2.27 -3.49 -14.51
N PHE A 114 -1.43 -2.88 -13.67
CA PHE A 114 -0.90 -1.53 -13.90
C PHE A 114 0.54 -1.50 -14.42
N GLY A 115 1.17 -2.65 -14.66
CA GLY A 115 2.50 -2.75 -15.27
C GLY A 115 3.66 -2.26 -14.38
N VAL A 116 3.44 -2.06 -13.08
CA VAL A 116 4.44 -1.50 -12.17
C VAL A 116 5.42 -2.59 -11.72
N THR A 117 6.67 -2.50 -12.16
CA THR A 117 7.75 -3.41 -11.76
C THR A 117 8.61 -2.87 -10.62
N THR A 118 8.62 -1.55 -10.44
CA THR A 118 9.34 -0.87 -9.36
C THR A 118 8.36 0.00 -8.58
N VAL A 119 8.20 -0.26 -7.28
CA VAL A 119 7.13 0.32 -6.47
C VAL A 119 7.65 0.92 -5.16
N THR A 120 7.08 2.04 -4.76
CA THR A 120 7.23 2.61 -3.41
C THR A 120 5.97 2.31 -2.59
N LEU A 121 6.11 1.45 -1.59
CA LEU A 121 5.02 1.07 -0.69
C LEU A 121 4.75 2.17 0.34
N ILE A 122 3.48 2.49 0.58
CA ILE A 122 3.08 3.58 1.48
C ILE A 122 2.01 3.06 2.43
N SER A 123 2.41 2.70 3.63
CA SER A 123 1.54 2.23 4.72
C SER A 123 2.32 2.18 6.03
N GLN A 124 1.69 1.75 7.12
CA GLN A 124 2.40 1.47 8.37
C GLN A 124 3.45 0.35 8.18
N ARG A 125 4.51 0.39 8.96
CA ARG A 125 5.65 -0.52 8.87
C ARG A 125 5.24 -1.99 8.77
N PHE A 126 4.31 -2.43 9.63
CA PHE A 126 3.88 -3.84 9.65
C PHE A 126 3.25 -4.30 8.32
N GLN A 127 2.50 -3.43 7.65
CA GLN A 127 1.90 -3.72 6.34
C GLN A 127 2.91 -3.59 5.22
N ASN A 128 3.81 -2.59 5.28
CA ASN A 128 4.88 -2.43 4.31
C ASN A 128 5.83 -3.63 4.29
N GLU A 129 6.21 -4.18 5.44
CA GLU A 129 7.03 -5.40 5.54
C GLU A 129 6.37 -6.60 4.86
N ARG A 130 5.06 -6.79 5.08
CA ARG A 130 4.27 -7.83 4.42
C ARG A 130 4.16 -7.58 2.91
N ALA A 131 3.89 -6.36 2.50
CA ALA A 131 3.79 -5.98 1.10
C ALA A 131 5.13 -6.13 0.37
N ALA A 132 6.25 -5.76 1.01
CA ALA A 132 7.59 -5.94 0.47
C ALA A 132 7.92 -7.41 0.22
N PHE A 133 7.55 -8.29 1.15
CA PHE A 133 7.72 -9.73 0.96
C PHE A 133 6.93 -10.22 -0.27
N LEU A 134 5.65 -9.86 -0.37
CA LEU A 134 4.78 -10.24 -1.49
C LEU A 134 5.28 -9.68 -2.83
N ALA A 135 5.67 -8.41 -2.86
CA ALA A 135 6.16 -7.75 -4.08
C ALA A 135 7.45 -8.41 -4.58
N ARG A 136 8.41 -8.67 -3.70
CA ARG A 136 9.66 -9.37 -4.06
C ARG A 136 9.41 -10.80 -4.51
N ALA A 137 8.51 -11.53 -3.85
CA ALA A 137 8.11 -12.88 -4.29
C ALA A 137 7.48 -12.88 -5.70
N ASN A 138 6.90 -11.74 -6.12
CA ASN A 138 6.40 -11.53 -7.46
C ASN A 138 7.41 -10.85 -8.40
N GLY A 139 8.69 -10.77 -8.05
CA GLY A 139 9.76 -10.24 -8.91
C GLY A 139 9.74 -8.72 -9.08
N MET A 140 9.15 -7.96 -8.13
CA MET A 140 9.16 -6.50 -8.16
C MET A 140 10.36 -5.92 -7.38
N THR A 141 10.87 -4.79 -7.85
CA THR A 141 11.78 -3.94 -7.07
C THR A 141 10.98 -3.08 -6.10
N VAL A 142 11.41 -3.04 -4.83
CA VAL A 142 10.62 -2.46 -3.75
C VAL A 142 11.44 -1.42 -2.98
N GLY A 143 10.82 -0.28 -2.74
CA GLY A 143 11.13 0.67 -1.70
C GLY A 143 9.86 1.02 -0.92
N GLY A 144 9.97 1.83 0.14
CA GLY A 144 8.77 2.30 0.82
C GLY A 144 9.03 3.29 1.93
N LEU A 145 7.97 4.06 2.24
CA LEU A 145 7.91 4.95 3.38
C LEU A 145 6.94 4.38 4.41
N ASN A 146 7.41 4.25 5.64
CA ASN A 146 6.54 3.87 6.74
C ASN A 146 5.74 5.08 7.20
N ALA A 147 4.42 5.00 7.04
CA ALA A 147 3.51 5.92 7.69
C ALA A 147 3.60 5.77 9.22
N ARG A 148 3.37 6.85 9.94
CA ARG A 148 3.31 6.84 11.39
C ARG A 148 2.40 5.72 11.89
N ASP A 149 2.79 5.03 12.95
CA ASP A 149 1.94 4.00 13.57
C ASP A 149 0.92 4.64 14.52
N VAL A 150 -0.15 3.89 14.80
CA VAL A 150 -1.21 4.30 15.72
C VAL A 150 -0.94 3.65 17.07
N GLU A 151 -0.71 4.48 18.07
CA GLU A 151 -0.47 4.04 19.45
C GLU A 151 -1.77 3.74 20.20
N GLY A 152 -1.69 3.01 21.32
CA GLY A 152 -2.78 2.72 22.22
C GLY A 152 -3.53 1.41 21.93
N ARG A 153 -4.76 1.28 22.48
CA ARG A 153 -5.56 0.03 22.44
C ARG A 153 -5.90 -0.42 21.02
N GLY A 154 -6.07 0.50 20.08
CA GLY A 154 -6.26 0.17 18.65
C GLY A 154 -5.06 -0.50 18.02
N GLY A 155 -3.84 -0.09 18.41
CA GLY A 155 -2.59 -0.67 17.95
C GLY A 155 -2.40 -2.14 18.39
N LEU A 156 -2.81 -2.51 19.62
CA LEU A 156 -2.68 -3.89 20.12
C LEU A 156 -3.55 -4.87 19.31
N LYS A 157 -4.81 -4.51 19.06
CA LYS A 157 -5.70 -5.34 18.22
C LYS A 157 -5.15 -5.52 16.81
N THR A 158 -4.56 -4.48 16.24
CA THR A 158 -3.91 -4.54 14.93
C THR A 158 -2.68 -5.45 14.96
N LYS A 159 -1.85 -5.41 16.00
CA LYS A 159 -0.67 -6.29 16.13
C LYS A 159 -1.04 -7.77 16.19
N VAL A 160 -2.10 -8.14 16.91
CA VAL A 160 -2.59 -9.53 16.97
C VAL A 160 -3.10 -9.99 15.60
N ARG A 161 -3.91 -9.16 14.92
CA ARG A 161 -4.38 -9.45 13.56
C ARG A 161 -3.22 -9.61 12.58
N GLU A 162 -2.19 -8.80 12.72
CA GLU A 162 -1.02 -8.83 11.84
C GLU A 162 -0.21 -10.13 11.98
N ALA A 163 -0.10 -10.69 13.18
CA ALA A 163 0.55 -11.98 13.37
C ALA A 163 -0.10 -13.08 12.50
N GLY A 164 -1.43 -13.17 12.51
CA GLY A 164 -2.18 -14.08 11.63
C GLY A 164 -2.02 -13.77 10.14
N ALA A 165 -2.03 -12.48 9.79
CA ALA A 165 -1.86 -12.05 8.40
C ALA A 165 -0.46 -12.40 7.83
N ARG A 166 0.59 -12.38 8.64
CA ARG A 166 1.94 -12.79 8.23
C ARG A 166 2.07 -14.30 8.03
N VAL A 167 1.41 -15.11 8.85
CA VAL A 167 1.35 -16.56 8.63
C VAL A 167 0.64 -16.85 7.31
N LYS A 168 -0.52 -16.23 7.09
CA LYS A 168 -1.27 -16.38 5.84
C LYS A 168 -0.46 -15.95 4.62
N MET A 169 0.23 -14.80 4.67
CA MET A 169 1.11 -14.33 3.61
C MET A 169 2.17 -15.36 3.22
N TRP A 170 2.82 -15.98 4.21
CA TRP A 170 3.83 -17.00 3.97
C TRP A 170 3.25 -18.24 3.28
N LEU A 171 2.08 -18.70 3.74
CA LEU A 171 1.34 -19.80 3.14
C LEU A 171 0.89 -19.47 1.71
N ASP A 172 0.37 -18.27 1.47
CA ASP A 172 -0.09 -17.82 0.16
C ASP A 172 1.02 -17.88 -0.90
N VAL A 173 2.28 -17.57 -0.51
CA VAL A 173 3.42 -17.58 -1.43
C VAL A 173 4.00 -18.99 -1.61
N HIS A 174 4.27 -19.70 -0.50
CA HIS A 174 5.08 -20.94 -0.55
C HIS A 174 4.25 -22.22 -0.72
N ALA A 175 3.00 -22.23 -0.23
CA ALA A 175 2.18 -23.43 -0.25
C ALA A 175 0.99 -23.31 -1.21
N LEU A 176 0.23 -22.23 -1.12
CA LEU A 176 -1.05 -22.10 -1.80
C LEU A 176 -0.92 -21.44 -3.19
N LYS A 177 0.18 -20.76 -3.48
CA LYS A 177 0.38 -19.97 -4.72
C LYS A 177 -0.84 -19.11 -5.04
N THR A 178 -1.38 -18.46 -4.00
CA THR A 178 -2.66 -17.74 -4.06
C THR A 178 -2.57 -16.61 -5.08
N ARG A 179 -3.59 -16.51 -5.92
CA ARG A 179 -3.77 -15.39 -6.87
C ARG A 179 -4.77 -14.36 -6.34
N PRO A 180 -4.78 -13.14 -6.90
CA PRO A 180 -5.81 -12.15 -6.62
C PRO A 180 -7.20 -12.70 -6.88
N LYS A 181 -8.17 -12.29 -6.05
CA LYS A 181 -9.57 -12.68 -6.23
C LYS A 181 -10.14 -12.12 -7.56
N HIS A 182 -9.72 -10.91 -7.91
CA HIS A 182 -10.11 -10.21 -9.14
C HIS A 182 -8.87 -9.60 -9.79
N LEU A 183 -8.29 -10.27 -10.79
CA LEU A 183 -7.13 -9.72 -11.49
C LEU A 183 -7.57 -8.59 -12.43
N GLY A 184 -8.60 -8.81 -13.26
CA GLY A 184 -9.06 -7.83 -14.23
C GLY A 184 -8.17 -7.76 -15.47
N LYS A 185 -8.52 -6.83 -16.38
CA LYS A 185 -7.73 -6.56 -17.59
C LYS A 185 -6.59 -5.59 -17.27
N PRO A 186 -5.47 -5.61 -18.02
CA PRO A 186 -4.43 -4.60 -17.92
C PRO A 186 -4.99 -3.19 -18.16
N VAL A 187 -4.50 -2.24 -17.39
CA VAL A 187 -4.83 -0.81 -17.46
C VAL A 187 -3.52 -0.05 -17.64
N SER A 188 -3.43 0.74 -18.70
CA SER A 188 -2.28 1.62 -18.90
C SER A 188 -2.31 2.74 -17.87
N LEU A 189 -1.21 2.93 -17.17
CA LEU A 189 -1.03 4.15 -16.36
C LEU A 189 -0.87 5.35 -17.30
N PRO A 190 -1.30 6.55 -16.89
CA PRO A 190 -0.96 7.77 -17.62
C PRO A 190 0.57 7.89 -17.76
N ASP A 191 0.98 8.63 -18.79
CA ASP A 191 2.38 9.02 -18.91
C ASP A 191 2.73 10.01 -17.78
N TRP A 192 3.57 9.55 -16.87
CA TRP A 192 3.97 10.32 -15.68
C TRP A 192 5.43 10.81 -15.76
N ASP A 193 5.96 10.92 -16.96
CA ASP A 193 7.30 11.46 -17.20
C ASP A 193 7.41 12.95 -16.88
#